data_fbc5df67b3c5032c8b1d3495031f5525
#
_entry.id   fbc5df67b3c5032c8b1d3495031f5525
#
_cell.length_a   1.000
_cell.length_b   1.000
_cell.length_c   1.000
_cell.angle_alpha   90.00
_cell.angle_beta   90.00
_cell.angle_gamma   90.00
#
_symmetry.space_group_name_H-M   'P 1'
#
loop_
_entity.id
_entity.type
_entity.pdbx_description
1 polymer ?
#
loop_
_entity_poly.entity_id
_entity_poly.type
_entity_poly.pdbx_seq_one_letter_code
_entity_poly.pdbx_strand_id
1 'polypeptide(L)'
;THQEGIANGNGSPQGREWDIVELLRFLKQKNIRNTVWLTADVHYTAAHYYDPNRATFTDFLPFWEFVGGPIHAGTFGPNPLDNTFGPTVKFQKHSEGKANRPPSDGYQ
;
A
#
# COMPACT_ATOMS: atom_id res chain seq x y z
N THR A 1 -3.71 12.21 -4.46
CA THR A 1 -3.72 11.87 -3.95
C THR A 1 -4.29 11.60 -3.14
N HIS A 2 -4.50 11.92 -2.73
CA HIS A 2 -4.52 11.47 -1.68
C HIS A 2 -5.17 12.22 -0.72
N GLN A 3 -5.77 13.25 -1.04
CA GLN A 3 -6.46 14.04 -0.09
C GLN A 3 -7.64 13.34 0.47
N GLU A 4 -8.29 12.53 -0.33
CA GLU A 4 -9.41 11.81 0.23
C GLU A 4 -9.06 10.41 0.51
N GLY A 5 -7.83 10.05 0.29
CA GLY A 5 -7.37 8.73 0.57
C GLY A 5 -6.98 8.56 2.02
N ILE A 6 -6.35 7.43 2.31
CA ILE A 6 -5.81 7.14 3.62
C ILE A 6 -4.47 7.84 3.78
N ALA A 7 -3.62 7.71 2.78
CA ALA A 7 -2.26 8.26 2.84
C ALA A 7 -2.27 9.77 2.66
N ASN A 8 -1.63 10.46 3.54
CA ASN A 8 -1.62 11.92 3.56
C ASN A 8 -0.22 12.52 3.53
N GLY A 9 0.79 11.75 3.22
CA GLY A 9 2.16 12.22 3.14
C GLY A 9 3.04 11.61 4.22
N ASN A 10 4.31 11.97 4.17
CA ASN A 10 5.28 11.41 5.10
C ASN A 10 5.04 11.92 6.52
N GLY A 11 5.48 11.12 7.48
CA GLY A 11 5.45 11.50 8.88
C GLY A 11 4.40 10.76 9.68
N SER A 12 3.94 11.38 10.75
CA SER A 12 2.96 10.77 11.65
C SER A 12 1.62 10.59 10.96
N PRO A 13 0.82 9.63 11.44
CA PRO A 13 -0.51 9.41 10.85
C PRO A 13 -1.37 10.67 10.85
N GLN A 14 -2.15 10.84 9.80
CA GLN A 14 -3.07 11.96 9.64
C GLN A 14 -4.38 11.46 9.06
N GLY A 15 -5.45 12.20 9.32
CA GLY A 15 -6.74 11.93 8.71
C GLY A 15 -7.20 10.49 8.95
N ARG A 16 -7.54 9.82 7.88
CA ARG A 16 -8.05 8.44 7.95
C ARG A 16 -7.00 7.42 8.32
N GLU A 17 -5.75 7.79 8.27
CA GLU A 17 -4.70 6.89 8.70
C GLU A 17 -4.85 6.49 10.17
N TRP A 18 -5.52 7.30 10.96
CA TRP A 18 -5.80 6.97 12.35
C TRP A 18 -6.72 5.75 12.51
N ASP A 19 -7.59 5.52 11.54
CA ASP A 19 -8.42 4.30 11.54
C ASP A 19 -7.55 3.08 11.31
N ILE A 20 -6.57 3.20 10.43
CA ILE A 20 -5.62 2.13 10.17
C ILE A 20 -4.76 1.88 11.40
N VAL A 21 -4.31 2.94 12.06
CA VAL A 21 -3.53 2.84 13.30
C VAL A 21 -4.31 2.03 14.34
N GLU A 22 -5.58 2.33 14.49
CA GLU A 22 -6.42 1.63 15.48
C GLU A 22 -6.49 0.15 15.19
N LEU A 23 -6.70 -0.21 13.93
CA LEU A 23 -6.75 -1.60 13.51
C LEU A 23 -5.41 -2.29 13.72
N LEU A 24 -4.33 -1.65 13.30
CA LEU A 24 -2.99 -2.25 13.43
C LEU A 24 -2.59 -2.45 14.88
N ARG A 25 -2.94 -1.51 15.75
CA ARG A 25 -2.70 -1.66 17.19
C ARG A 25 -3.49 -2.83 17.77
N PHE A 26 -4.74 -2.94 17.35
CA PHE A 26 -5.59 -4.05 17.80
C PHE A 26 -4.96 -5.40 17.43
N LEU A 27 -4.52 -5.52 16.18
CA LEU A 27 -3.88 -6.76 15.72
C LEU A 27 -2.63 -7.07 16.54
N LYS A 28 -1.84 -6.06 16.85
CA LYS A 28 -0.65 -6.24 17.66
C LYS A 28 -0.99 -6.64 19.08
N GLN A 29 -1.95 -5.97 19.70
CA GLN A 29 -2.36 -6.27 21.07
C GLN A 29 -2.91 -7.70 21.21
N LYS A 30 -3.59 -8.17 20.19
CA LYS A 30 -4.13 -9.54 20.18
C LYS A 30 -3.13 -10.55 19.65
N ASN A 31 -1.92 -10.12 19.31
CA ASN A 31 -0.86 -10.97 18.78
C ASN A 31 -1.30 -11.74 17.53
N ILE A 32 -2.06 -11.06 16.67
CA ILE A 32 -2.48 -11.62 15.38
C ILE A 32 -1.38 -11.30 14.39
N ARG A 33 -0.66 -12.33 13.95
CA ARG A 33 0.51 -12.19 13.11
C ARG A 33 0.23 -12.63 11.68
N ASN A 34 1.13 -12.26 10.79
CA ASN A 34 1.10 -12.73 9.40
C ASN A 34 -0.17 -12.35 8.67
N THR A 35 -0.67 -11.15 8.93
CA THR A 35 -1.83 -10.68 8.19
C THR A 35 -1.42 -10.34 6.76
N VAL A 36 -2.32 -10.57 5.84
CA VAL A 36 -2.14 -10.28 4.42
C VAL A 36 -3.34 -9.45 3.98
N TRP A 37 -3.06 -8.33 3.36
CA TRP A 37 -4.08 -7.39 2.92
C TRP A 37 -4.21 -7.50 1.40
N LEU A 38 -5.41 -7.67 0.93
CA LEU A 38 -5.69 -7.69 -0.50
C LEU A 38 -6.37 -6.38 -0.84
N THR A 39 -5.77 -5.60 -1.71
CA THR A 39 -6.24 -4.26 -2.04
C THR A 39 -6.31 -4.08 -3.55
N ALA A 40 -6.79 -2.92 -3.97
CA ALA A 40 -6.97 -2.64 -5.39
C ALA A 40 -6.98 -1.13 -5.62
N ASP A 41 -7.60 -0.70 -6.72
CA ASP A 41 -7.89 0.70 -7.01
C ASP A 41 -6.77 1.49 -7.70
N VAL A 42 -5.53 1.21 -7.40
CA VAL A 42 -4.44 2.05 -7.92
C VAL A 42 -4.04 1.72 -9.36
N HIS A 43 -4.72 0.77 -9.99
CA HIS A 43 -4.57 0.46 -11.42
C HIS A 43 -3.17 -0.05 -11.81
N TYR A 44 -2.47 -0.66 -10.90
CA TYR A 44 -1.26 -1.44 -11.19
C TYR A 44 -1.14 -2.53 -10.13
N THR A 45 -0.31 -3.53 -10.39
CA THR A 45 -0.12 -4.65 -9.48
C THR A 45 1.12 -4.41 -8.65
N ALA A 46 1.04 -4.69 -7.35
CA ALA A 46 2.19 -4.50 -6.49
C ALA A 46 2.12 -5.42 -5.28
N ALA A 47 3.28 -5.67 -4.69
CA ALA A 47 3.39 -6.32 -3.40
C ALA A 47 4.22 -5.42 -2.51
N HIS A 48 3.64 -5.02 -1.40
CA HIS A 48 4.30 -4.14 -0.43
C HIS A 48 4.47 -4.86 0.90
N TYR A 49 5.62 -4.68 1.49
CA TYR A 49 5.88 -5.17 2.85
C TYR A 49 5.96 -3.97 3.78
N TYR A 50 5.11 -3.95 4.78
CA TYR A 50 5.06 -2.86 5.76
C TYR A 50 5.84 -3.27 6.99
N ASP A 51 6.88 -2.49 7.30
CA ASP A 51 7.85 -2.83 8.33
C ASP A 51 7.89 -1.72 9.37
N PRO A 52 7.52 -2.01 10.63
CA PRO A 52 7.56 -0.98 11.67
C PRO A 52 8.95 -0.38 11.88
N ASN A 53 10.01 -1.10 11.54
CA ASN A 53 11.36 -0.57 11.67
C ASN A 53 11.70 0.49 10.63
N ARG A 54 10.89 0.62 9.59
CA ARG A 54 11.08 1.61 8.54
C ARG A 54 9.97 2.65 8.55
N ALA A 55 9.08 2.60 9.52
CA ALA A 55 7.89 3.42 9.58
C ALA A 55 8.07 4.58 10.54
N THR A 56 7.34 5.66 10.28
CA THR A 56 7.24 6.76 11.25
C THR A 56 6.34 6.36 12.40
N PHE A 57 5.21 5.72 12.10
CA PHE A 57 4.38 5.11 13.13
C PHE A 57 4.82 3.65 13.28
N THR A 58 5.22 3.25 14.48
CA THR A 58 5.90 1.97 14.69
C THR A 58 5.12 0.95 15.51
N ASP A 59 3.96 1.31 16.02
CA ASP A 59 3.24 0.44 16.96
C ASP A 59 2.35 -0.57 16.25
N PHE A 60 2.95 -1.40 15.40
CA PHE A 60 2.23 -2.46 14.69
C PHE A 60 3.17 -3.61 14.37
N LEU A 61 2.59 -4.76 14.02
CA LEU A 61 3.35 -5.91 13.54
C LEU A 61 3.46 -5.82 12.02
N PRO A 62 4.57 -6.30 11.43
CA PRO A 62 4.73 -6.24 9.99
C PRO A 62 3.64 -7.03 9.25
N PHE A 63 3.32 -6.59 8.04
CA PHE A 63 2.30 -7.25 7.22
C PHE A 63 2.57 -7.01 5.74
N TRP A 64 1.91 -7.83 4.92
CA TRP A 64 2.00 -7.72 3.48
C TRP A 64 0.72 -7.15 2.90
N GLU A 65 0.87 -6.40 1.83
CA GLU A 65 -0.25 -5.94 1.02
C GLU A 65 -0.03 -6.40 -0.41
N PHE A 66 -1.01 -7.08 -1.00
CA PHE A 66 -0.97 -7.45 -2.41
C PHE A 66 -2.04 -6.66 -3.13
N VAL A 67 -1.60 -5.80 -4.04
CA VAL A 67 -2.47 -4.90 -4.79
C VAL A 67 -2.82 -5.57 -6.11
N GLY A 68 -4.10 -5.78 -6.37
CA GLY A 68 -4.57 -6.33 -7.63
C GLY A 68 -4.63 -5.26 -8.69
N GLY A 69 -4.07 -5.56 -9.85
CA GLY A 69 -4.14 -4.66 -10.99
C GLY A 69 -5.50 -4.69 -11.66
N PRO A 70 -5.73 -3.83 -12.65
CA PRO A 70 -7.02 -3.75 -13.31
C PRO A 70 -7.23 -4.93 -14.25
N ILE A 71 -8.48 -5.36 -14.41
CA ILE A 71 -8.84 -6.39 -15.37
C ILE A 71 -9.02 -5.76 -16.76
N HIS A 72 -9.73 -4.65 -16.82
CA HIS A 72 -9.98 -3.97 -18.09
C HIS A 72 -10.04 -2.46 -17.99
N ALA A 73 -9.74 -1.91 -16.83
CA ALA A 73 -9.64 -0.46 -16.67
C ALA A 73 -8.28 0.03 -17.16
N GLY A 74 -8.18 1.32 -17.42
CA GLY A 74 -6.91 1.92 -17.82
C GLY A 74 -5.86 1.78 -16.72
N THR A 75 -4.60 1.81 -17.12
CA THR A 75 -3.48 1.70 -16.18
C THR A 75 -2.86 3.06 -15.92
N PHE A 76 -2.31 3.24 -14.74
CA PHE A 76 -1.53 4.42 -14.39
C PHE A 76 -0.67 4.09 -13.15
N GLY A 77 0.22 5.01 -12.82
CA GLY A 77 1.12 4.82 -11.71
C GLY A 77 2.45 4.25 -12.17
N PRO A 78 3.31 3.80 -11.28
CA PRO A 78 3.04 3.62 -9.85
C PRO A 78 3.05 4.95 -9.10
N ASN A 79 2.34 4.96 -7.98
CA ASN A 79 2.29 6.12 -7.11
C ASN A 79 3.41 6.04 -6.09
N PRO A 80 4.02 7.18 -5.72
CA PRO A 80 4.99 7.16 -4.61
C PRO A 80 4.27 6.83 -3.31
N LEU A 81 4.98 6.13 -2.44
CA LEU A 81 4.46 5.75 -1.13
C LEU A 81 5.10 6.62 -0.06
N ASP A 82 4.30 7.01 0.93
CA ASP A 82 4.85 7.75 2.05
C ASP A 82 5.40 6.78 3.11
N ASN A 83 6.02 7.33 4.15
CA ASN A 83 6.73 6.52 5.14
C ASN A 83 5.95 6.30 6.43
N THR A 84 4.69 6.64 6.49
CA THR A 84 3.93 6.55 7.74
C THR A 84 3.92 5.13 8.28
N PHE A 85 3.65 4.15 7.42
CA PHE A 85 3.63 2.74 7.81
C PHE A 85 4.80 1.94 7.23
N GLY A 86 5.80 2.60 6.68
CA GLY A 86 7.05 1.99 6.24
C GLY A 86 6.95 0.95 5.14
N PRO A 87 6.22 1.20 4.05
CA PRO A 87 6.13 0.22 2.98
C PRO A 87 7.44 0.09 2.19
N THR A 88 7.75 -1.13 1.79
CA THR A 88 8.82 -1.43 0.85
C THR A 88 8.17 -2.13 -0.34
N VAL A 89 8.44 -1.65 -1.55
CA VAL A 89 7.93 -2.28 -2.76
C VAL A 89 8.78 -3.52 -3.03
N LYS A 90 8.15 -4.70 -2.94
CA LYS A 90 8.83 -5.96 -3.19
C LYS A 90 8.58 -6.46 -4.60
N PHE A 91 7.49 -6.07 -5.20
CA PHE A 91 7.15 -6.41 -6.58
C PHE A 91 6.21 -5.35 -7.11
N GLN A 92 6.33 -5.06 -8.42
CA GLN A 92 5.48 -4.05 -9.03
C GLN A 92 5.42 -4.29 -10.54
N LYS A 93 4.21 -4.23 -11.08
CA LYS A 93 3.96 -4.37 -12.50
C LYS A 93 3.03 -3.24 -12.92
N HIS A 94 3.49 -2.44 -13.87
CA HIS A 94 2.77 -1.22 -14.26
C HIS A 94 3.03 -0.91 -15.72
N SER A 95 2.31 0.06 -16.26
CA SER A 95 2.56 0.54 -17.61
C SER A 95 3.88 1.30 -17.67
N GLU A 96 4.52 1.25 -18.83
CA GLU A 96 5.82 1.91 -18.98
C GLU A 96 5.64 3.39 -19.25
N GLY A 97 5.57 4.15 -18.19
CA GLY A 97 5.62 5.60 -18.26
C GLY A 97 4.39 6.31 -18.80
N LYS A 98 3.33 5.57 -19.20
CA LYS A 98 2.13 6.21 -19.74
C LYS A 98 0.89 5.55 -19.18
N ALA A 99 -0.09 6.37 -18.85
CA ALA A 99 -1.38 5.88 -18.38
C ALA A 99 -2.11 5.17 -19.51
N ASN A 100 -3.00 4.27 -19.13
CA ASN A 100 -3.87 3.53 -20.05
C ASN A 100 -3.14 2.64 -21.03
N ARG A 101 -1.96 2.18 -20.66
CA ARG A 101 -1.23 1.19 -21.43
C ARG A 101 -1.13 -0.10 -20.64
N PRO A 102 -1.10 -1.25 -21.30
CA PRO A 102 -0.87 -2.49 -20.56
C PRO A 102 0.52 -2.48 -19.92
N PRO A 103 0.69 -3.21 -18.83
CA PRO A 103 2.03 -3.41 -18.28
C PRO A 103 2.96 -4.06 -19.30
N SER A 104 4.25 -3.83 -19.18
CA SER A 104 5.21 -4.29 -20.17
C SER A 104 5.19 -5.80 -20.39
N ASP A 105 4.83 -6.57 -19.37
CA ASP A 105 4.73 -8.03 -19.47
C ASP A 105 3.29 -8.53 -19.38
N GLY A 106 2.33 -7.67 -19.63
CA GLY A 106 0.92 -8.02 -19.53
C GLY A 106 0.39 -7.93 -18.10
N TYR A 107 -0.89 -8.20 -17.96
CA TYR A 107 -1.54 -8.18 -16.67
C TYR A 107 -1.25 -9.44 -15.88
N GLN A 108 -1.42 -9.31 -14.59
CA GLN A 108 -1.27 -10.44 -13.68
C GLN A 108 -2.41 -11.42 -13.80
#